data_fcc16bc1dcf2e2a6bc7583af39bf6ec8
#
_entry.id   fcc16bc1dcf2e2a6bc7583af39bf6ec8
#
_cell.length_a   1.000
_cell.length_b   1.000
_cell.length_c   1.000
_cell.angle_alpha   90.00
_cell.angle_beta   90.00
_cell.angle_gamma   90.00
#
_symmetry.space_group_name_H-M   'P 1'
#
loop_
_entity.id
_entity.type
_entity.pdbx_description
1 polymer ?
#
loop_
_entity_poly.entity_id
_entity_poly.type
_entity_poly.pdbx_seq_one_letter_code
_entity_poly.pdbx_strand_id
1 'polypeptide(L)'
;MESLIGELRKLGLTNYEARAYITLVERGAMTAGSLSKASKIPYSKIYDVLSRLEEKGWIIIERGKPNKYKARPPSEAAKMAIKRIESELKKVERIVVRELQPLYERIGVQEKPEVIILRGAPIIVEKAVTTIENAARELEVAIPGEMRAFHQQFKSSFEGAVSRGVKVKVLASKEHRDLLEPLFNLGVEIGLRDKLFGGGLIADDEEAVILLSGGALSPLAIWSNHSELVKLAKIYFEYLWRDAEKLTG
;
A
#
# COMPACT_ATOMS: atom_id res chain seq x y z
N MET A 1 -9.26 31.38 1.51
CA MET A 1 -8.09 31.54 0.62
C MET A 1 -6.80 31.01 1.27
N GLU A 2 -6.47 31.37 2.51
CA GLU A 2 -5.27 30.84 3.21
C GLU A 2 -5.27 29.33 3.37
N SER A 3 -6.42 28.72 3.69
CA SER A 3 -6.55 27.26 3.77
C SER A 3 -6.22 26.57 2.43
N LEU A 4 -6.70 27.12 1.29
CA LEU A 4 -6.43 26.56 -0.03
C LEU A 4 -4.96 26.67 -0.43
N ILE A 5 -4.28 27.76 -0.06
CA ILE A 5 -2.84 27.91 -0.26
C ILE A 5 -2.08 26.81 0.51
N GLY A 6 -2.52 26.51 1.75
CA GLY A 6 -1.97 25.42 2.54
C GLY A 6 -2.06 24.06 1.84
N GLU A 7 -3.20 23.74 1.23
CA GLU A 7 -3.39 22.48 0.51
C GLU A 7 -2.54 22.44 -0.78
N LEU A 8 -2.47 23.53 -1.53
CA LEU A 8 -1.61 23.60 -2.73
C LEU A 8 -0.12 23.47 -2.39
N ARG A 9 0.30 23.93 -1.20
CA ARG A 9 1.68 23.72 -0.72
C ARG A 9 2.00 22.25 -0.47
N LYS A 10 1.07 21.45 0.02
CA LYS A 10 1.24 19.99 0.15
C LYS A 10 1.44 19.32 -1.21
N LEU A 11 0.90 19.92 -2.28
CA LEU A 11 1.11 19.49 -3.66
C LEU A 11 2.40 20.06 -4.29
N GLY A 12 3.28 20.68 -3.49
CA GLY A 12 4.61 21.13 -3.91
C GLY A 12 4.66 22.53 -4.50
N LEU A 13 3.62 23.36 -4.29
CA LEU A 13 3.68 24.78 -4.67
C LEU A 13 4.24 25.64 -3.55
N THR A 14 4.95 26.69 -3.91
CA THR A 14 5.30 27.79 -2.99
C THR A 14 4.12 28.73 -2.78
N ASN A 15 4.20 29.64 -1.80
CA ASN A 15 3.15 30.63 -1.57
C ASN A 15 2.86 31.50 -2.80
N TYR A 16 3.89 31.92 -3.53
CA TYR A 16 3.71 32.73 -4.74
C TYR A 16 3.11 31.91 -5.88
N GLU A 17 3.57 30.67 -6.08
CA GLU A 17 3.03 29.77 -7.09
C GLU A 17 1.54 29.48 -6.84
N ALA A 18 1.16 29.16 -5.60
CA ALA A 18 -0.23 28.94 -5.23
C ALA A 18 -1.11 30.17 -5.49
N ARG A 19 -0.65 31.35 -5.10
CA ARG A 19 -1.38 32.62 -5.35
C ARG A 19 -1.53 32.92 -6.83
N ALA A 20 -0.48 32.74 -7.62
CA ALA A 20 -0.53 32.90 -9.08
C ALA A 20 -1.51 31.95 -9.72
N TYR A 21 -1.45 30.67 -9.36
CA TYR A 21 -2.35 29.64 -9.88
C TYR A 21 -3.82 29.94 -9.54
N ILE A 22 -4.14 30.23 -8.28
CA ILE A 22 -5.49 30.60 -7.85
C ILE A 22 -6.00 31.79 -8.66
N THR A 23 -5.17 32.85 -8.83
CA THR A 23 -5.53 34.02 -9.60
C THR A 23 -5.85 33.71 -11.06
N LEU A 24 -5.08 32.80 -11.68
CA LEU A 24 -5.33 32.33 -13.04
C LEU A 24 -6.60 31.47 -13.15
N VAL A 25 -6.92 30.68 -12.14
CA VAL A 25 -8.17 29.91 -12.08
C VAL A 25 -9.38 30.85 -11.99
N GLU A 26 -9.30 31.86 -11.14
CA GLU A 26 -10.40 32.82 -10.90
C GLU A 26 -10.64 33.79 -12.06
N ARG A 27 -9.56 34.21 -12.75
CA ARG A 27 -9.63 35.32 -13.72
C ARG A 27 -9.35 34.92 -15.18
N GLY A 28 -9.01 33.65 -15.39
CA GLY A 28 -8.66 33.13 -16.72
C GLY A 28 -7.24 33.50 -17.17
N ALA A 29 -7.00 33.41 -18.47
CA ALA A 29 -5.68 33.64 -19.06
C ALA A 29 -5.23 35.09 -18.90
N MET A 30 -4.00 35.31 -18.42
CA MET A 30 -3.45 36.66 -18.14
C MET A 30 -2.01 36.76 -18.66
N THR A 31 -1.57 38.01 -18.95
CA THR A 31 -0.15 38.31 -19.16
C THR A 31 0.60 38.35 -17.83
N ALA A 32 1.92 38.18 -17.86
CA ALA A 32 2.76 38.26 -16.66
C ALA A 32 2.56 39.53 -15.86
N GLY A 33 2.50 40.67 -16.53
CA GLY A 33 2.26 41.96 -15.87
C GLY A 33 0.92 42.09 -15.20
N SER A 34 -0.16 41.62 -15.86
CA SER A 34 -1.51 41.61 -15.28
C SER A 34 -1.60 40.66 -14.09
N LEU A 35 -0.99 39.45 -14.20
CA LEU A 35 -0.95 38.49 -13.13
C LEU A 35 -0.18 39.00 -11.91
N SER A 36 0.99 39.63 -12.12
CA SER A 36 1.78 40.23 -11.04
C SER A 36 0.93 41.21 -10.19
N LYS A 37 0.21 42.12 -10.85
CA LYS A 37 -0.67 43.07 -10.17
C LYS A 37 -1.83 42.39 -9.44
N ALA A 38 -2.50 41.44 -10.10
CA ALA A 38 -3.69 40.78 -9.56
C ALA A 38 -3.36 39.85 -8.38
N SER A 39 -2.25 39.11 -8.45
CA SER A 39 -1.80 38.19 -7.42
C SER A 39 -0.94 38.83 -6.32
N LYS A 40 -0.62 40.14 -6.44
CA LYS A 40 0.29 40.86 -5.56
C LYS A 40 1.67 40.22 -5.42
N ILE A 41 2.19 39.65 -6.53
CA ILE A 41 3.53 39.11 -6.63
C ILE A 41 4.44 40.15 -7.26
N PRO A 42 5.61 40.45 -6.68
CA PRO A 42 6.54 41.41 -7.27
C PRO A 42 6.88 41.05 -8.72
N TYR A 43 6.88 42.07 -9.60
CA TYR A 43 7.14 41.86 -11.04
C TYR A 43 8.50 41.17 -11.29
N SER A 44 9.50 41.47 -10.48
CA SER A 44 10.81 40.83 -10.54
C SER A 44 10.80 39.34 -10.28
N LYS A 45 9.75 38.80 -9.63
CA LYS A 45 9.62 37.36 -9.31
C LYS A 45 8.61 36.62 -10.19
N ILE A 46 7.77 37.37 -10.95
CA ILE A 46 6.62 36.75 -11.64
C ILE A 46 7.07 35.74 -12.70
N TYR A 47 8.14 36.01 -13.42
CA TYR A 47 8.63 35.12 -14.47
C TYR A 47 9.21 33.83 -13.91
N ASP A 48 9.93 33.88 -12.78
CA ASP A 48 10.42 32.70 -12.06
C ASP A 48 9.25 31.84 -11.55
N VAL A 49 8.22 32.47 -10.98
CA VAL A 49 7.01 31.81 -10.52
C VAL A 49 6.27 31.11 -11.68
N LEU A 50 6.15 31.80 -12.82
CA LEU A 50 5.50 31.25 -14.02
C LEU A 50 6.27 30.09 -14.62
N SER A 51 7.61 30.18 -14.72
CA SER A 51 8.46 29.09 -15.19
C SER A 51 8.29 27.84 -14.34
N ARG A 52 8.33 27.98 -13.02
CA ARG A 52 8.16 26.86 -12.09
C ARG A 52 6.75 26.25 -12.15
N LEU A 53 5.72 27.07 -12.31
CA LEU A 53 4.35 26.59 -12.49
C LEU A 53 4.19 25.79 -13.79
N GLU A 54 4.84 26.24 -14.87
CA GLU A 54 4.86 25.51 -16.15
C GLU A 54 5.60 24.17 -16.01
N GLU A 55 6.83 24.19 -15.47
CA GLU A 55 7.63 22.98 -15.22
C GLU A 55 6.88 21.95 -14.35
N LYS A 56 6.15 22.43 -13.35
CA LYS A 56 5.31 21.60 -12.48
C LYS A 56 4.01 21.17 -13.13
N GLY A 57 3.67 21.69 -14.32
CA GLY A 57 2.48 21.34 -15.07
C GLY A 57 1.17 21.97 -14.55
N TRP A 58 1.26 23.07 -13.79
CA TRP A 58 0.08 23.77 -13.27
C TRP A 58 -0.53 24.79 -14.22
N ILE A 59 0.27 25.29 -15.16
CA ILE A 59 -0.16 26.27 -16.16
C ILE A 59 0.24 25.87 -17.56
N ILE A 60 -0.37 26.53 -18.55
CA ILE A 60 -0.06 26.41 -19.98
C ILE A 60 0.27 27.81 -20.47
N ILE A 61 1.29 27.93 -21.32
CA ILE A 61 1.64 29.17 -22.00
C ILE A 61 0.97 29.24 -23.36
N GLU A 62 0.13 30.23 -23.54
CA GLU A 62 -0.39 30.62 -24.84
C GLU A 62 0.58 31.61 -25.47
N ARG A 63 1.37 31.16 -26.42
CA ARG A 63 2.38 31.99 -27.10
C ARG A 63 1.73 33.11 -27.90
N GLY A 64 2.21 34.32 -27.71
CA GLY A 64 1.73 35.52 -28.37
C GLY A 64 2.61 36.74 -28.02
N LYS A 65 2.26 37.89 -28.51
CA LYS A 65 2.92 39.17 -28.17
C LYS A 65 1.90 40.13 -27.53
N PRO A 66 1.83 40.18 -26.17
CA PRO A 66 2.59 39.40 -25.17
C PRO A 66 2.04 37.98 -24.94
N ASN A 67 2.87 37.08 -24.35
CA ASN A 67 2.46 35.73 -23.94
C ASN A 67 1.35 35.82 -22.86
N LYS A 68 0.39 34.90 -22.93
CA LYS A 68 -0.62 34.69 -21.90
C LYS A 68 -0.40 33.37 -21.18
N TYR A 69 -0.70 33.33 -19.90
CA TYR A 69 -0.58 32.20 -19.02
C TYR A 69 -1.97 31.80 -18.56
N LYS A 70 -2.30 30.51 -18.70
CA LYS A 70 -3.61 29.96 -18.38
C LYS A 70 -3.45 28.83 -17.36
N ALA A 71 -4.30 28.78 -16.35
CA ALA A 71 -4.34 27.66 -15.43
C ALA A 71 -4.74 26.38 -16.15
N ARG A 72 -4.04 25.30 -15.89
CA ARG A 72 -4.53 23.96 -16.23
C ARG A 72 -5.72 23.64 -15.31
N PRO A 73 -6.72 22.85 -15.75
CA PRO A 73 -7.84 22.45 -14.89
C PRO A 73 -7.35 21.88 -13.56
N PRO A 74 -7.91 22.31 -12.41
CA PRO A 74 -7.45 21.87 -11.08
C PRO A 74 -7.41 20.34 -10.90
N SER A 75 -8.38 19.63 -11.46
CA SER A 75 -8.44 18.17 -11.43
C SER A 75 -7.24 17.48 -12.10
N GLU A 76 -6.79 18.04 -13.24
CA GLU A 76 -5.63 17.53 -13.97
C GLU A 76 -4.32 17.90 -13.27
N ALA A 77 -4.18 19.18 -12.89
CA ALA A 77 -2.97 19.69 -12.26
C ALA A 77 -2.68 18.99 -10.93
N ALA A 78 -3.71 18.79 -10.10
CA ALA A 78 -3.57 18.07 -8.83
C ALA A 78 -3.19 16.59 -9.05
N LYS A 79 -3.81 15.89 -10.01
CA LYS A 79 -3.47 14.51 -10.34
C LYS A 79 -2.03 14.36 -10.82
N MET A 80 -1.55 15.30 -11.66
CA MET A 80 -0.15 15.31 -12.11
C MET A 80 0.82 15.56 -10.95
N ALA A 81 0.49 16.48 -10.04
CA ALA A 81 1.30 16.78 -8.87
C ALA A 81 1.43 15.57 -7.93
N ILE A 82 0.33 14.88 -7.64
CA ILE A 82 0.31 13.67 -6.81
C ILE A 82 1.21 12.60 -7.44
N LYS A 83 1.04 12.30 -8.72
CA LYS A 83 1.84 11.29 -9.42
C LYS A 83 3.35 11.61 -9.40
N ARG A 84 3.71 12.89 -9.50
CA ARG A 84 5.11 13.34 -9.39
C ARG A 84 5.65 13.10 -7.99
N ILE A 85 4.90 13.51 -6.94
CA ILE A 85 5.30 13.34 -5.54
C ILE A 85 5.49 11.85 -5.21
N GLU A 86 4.55 11.00 -5.62
CA GLU A 86 4.66 9.54 -5.44
C GLU A 86 5.91 8.97 -6.12
N SER A 87 6.22 9.42 -7.34
CA SER A 87 7.43 8.99 -8.05
C SER A 87 8.71 9.44 -7.35
N GLU A 88 8.73 10.67 -6.82
CA GLU A 88 9.87 11.19 -6.06
C GLU A 88 10.05 10.42 -4.74
N LEU A 89 8.98 10.15 -4.00
CA LEU A 89 9.03 9.38 -2.77
C LEU A 89 9.54 7.96 -2.99
N LYS A 90 9.09 7.28 -4.06
CA LYS A 90 9.60 5.95 -4.45
C LYS A 90 11.10 5.96 -4.81
N LYS A 91 11.61 7.07 -5.34
CA LYS A 91 13.06 7.19 -5.58
C LYS A 91 13.83 7.34 -4.27
N VAL A 92 13.31 8.17 -3.35
CA VAL A 92 13.91 8.38 -2.02
C VAL A 92 13.91 7.06 -1.24
N GLU A 93 12.80 6.35 -1.19
CA GLU A 93 12.68 5.02 -0.56
C GLU A 93 13.75 4.06 -1.07
N ARG A 94 13.90 3.91 -2.40
CA ARG A 94 14.91 3.04 -3.00
C ARG A 94 16.33 3.43 -2.61
N ILE A 95 16.62 4.72 -2.51
CA ILE A 95 17.95 5.20 -2.10
C ILE A 95 18.18 4.86 -0.63
N VAL A 96 17.21 5.16 0.25
CA VAL A 96 17.31 4.91 1.68
C VAL A 96 17.52 3.41 1.94
N VAL A 97 16.70 2.55 1.33
CA VAL A 97 16.82 1.10 1.48
C VAL A 97 18.18 0.63 0.96
N ARG A 98 18.58 1.02 -0.25
CA ARG A 98 19.88 0.60 -0.83
C ARG A 98 21.07 0.99 0.03
N GLU A 99 21.07 2.17 0.62
CA GLU A 99 22.21 2.67 1.40
C GLU A 99 22.20 2.20 2.86
N LEU A 100 21.04 2.11 3.47
CA LEU A 100 20.95 1.79 4.90
C LEU A 100 20.75 0.30 5.19
N GLN A 101 20.08 -0.46 4.31
CA GLN A 101 19.87 -1.88 4.51
C GLN A 101 21.19 -2.65 4.70
N PRO A 102 22.24 -2.48 3.87
CA PRO A 102 23.49 -3.18 4.07
C PRO A 102 24.23 -2.76 5.37
N LEU A 103 24.02 -1.54 5.83
CA LEU A 103 24.57 -1.09 7.10
C LEU A 103 23.86 -1.73 8.28
N TYR A 104 22.54 -1.81 8.22
CA TYR A 104 21.71 -2.49 9.20
C TYR A 104 22.07 -3.97 9.32
N GLU A 105 22.22 -4.66 8.18
CA GLU A 105 22.62 -6.07 8.12
C GLU A 105 24.05 -6.30 8.64
N ARG A 106 25.01 -5.40 8.42
CA ARG A 106 26.39 -5.49 8.94
C ARG A 106 26.48 -5.38 10.46
N ILE A 107 25.57 -4.67 11.11
CA ILE A 107 25.54 -4.53 12.58
C ILE A 107 25.15 -5.87 13.24
N GLY A 108 24.88 -6.91 12.42
CA GLY A 108 24.60 -8.24 12.91
C GLY A 108 23.32 -8.25 13.74
N VAL A 109 22.25 -7.68 13.20
CA VAL A 109 20.93 -8.16 13.53
C VAL A 109 20.87 -9.57 12.93
N GLN A 110 21.54 -10.55 13.58
CA GLN A 110 20.95 -11.87 13.62
C GLN A 110 19.50 -11.59 13.95
N GLU A 111 18.59 -11.91 13.07
CA GLU A 111 17.18 -11.90 13.40
C GLU A 111 17.04 -12.75 14.64
N LYS A 112 17.08 -12.07 15.80
CA LYS A 112 16.81 -12.76 17.06
C LYS A 112 15.42 -13.29 16.87
N PRO A 113 15.20 -14.57 17.13
CA PRO A 113 13.86 -15.10 17.04
C PRO A 113 12.92 -14.22 17.85
N GLU A 114 11.97 -13.60 17.20
CA GLU A 114 11.05 -12.66 17.84
C GLU A 114 9.67 -13.28 17.96
N VAL A 115 9.01 -12.91 19.06
CA VAL A 115 7.59 -13.23 19.28
C VAL A 115 6.90 -11.92 19.59
N ILE A 116 6.05 -11.48 18.67
CA ILE A 116 5.34 -10.19 18.78
C ILE A 116 3.84 -10.44 18.90
N ILE A 117 3.22 -9.81 19.91
CA ILE A 117 1.77 -9.84 20.07
C ILE A 117 1.16 -8.70 19.26
N LEU A 118 0.34 -9.05 18.28
CA LEU A 118 -0.39 -8.12 17.43
C LEU A 118 -1.81 -7.91 17.99
N ARG A 119 -2.21 -6.66 18.18
CA ARG A 119 -3.54 -6.30 18.72
C ARG A 119 -4.32 -5.43 17.73
N GLY A 120 -5.54 -5.84 17.44
CA GLY A 120 -6.44 -5.12 16.55
C GLY A 120 -6.32 -5.54 15.07
N ALA A 121 -7.47 -5.57 14.40
CA ALA A 121 -7.58 -6.04 13.02
C ALA A 121 -6.65 -5.34 12.02
N PRO A 122 -6.49 -3.99 12.04
CA PRO A 122 -5.62 -3.32 11.07
C PRO A 122 -4.17 -3.79 11.12
N ILE A 123 -3.61 -3.93 12.34
CA ILE A 123 -2.21 -4.35 12.54
C ILE A 123 -2.01 -5.80 12.12
N ILE A 124 -2.97 -6.67 12.45
CA ILE A 124 -2.93 -8.10 12.09
C ILE A 124 -3.01 -8.26 10.57
N VAL A 125 -3.91 -7.53 9.92
CA VAL A 125 -4.08 -7.58 8.47
C VAL A 125 -2.84 -7.05 7.76
N GLU A 126 -2.29 -5.92 8.18
CA GLU A 126 -1.06 -5.34 7.63
C GLU A 126 0.11 -6.33 7.71
N LYS A 127 0.30 -6.96 8.87
CA LYS A 127 1.36 -7.96 9.03
C LYS A 127 1.11 -9.19 8.17
N ALA A 128 -0.12 -9.69 8.11
CA ALA A 128 -0.48 -10.82 7.28
C ALA A 128 -0.24 -10.53 5.78
N VAL A 129 -0.64 -9.34 5.29
CA VAL A 129 -0.38 -8.91 3.91
C VAL A 129 1.12 -8.87 3.63
N THR A 130 1.90 -8.25 4.51
CA THR A 130 3.37 -8.16 4.37
C THR A 130 4.01 -9.56 4.31
N THR A 131 3.58 -10.48 5.18
CA THR A 131 4.08 -11.88 5.18
C THR A 131 3.72 -12.59 3.87
N ILE A 132 2.50 -12.42 3.34
CA ILE A 132 2.09 -13.00 2.04
C ILE A 132 2.91 -12.41 0.88
N GLU A 133 3.14 -11.10 0.89
CA GLU A 133 3.89 -10.42 -0.16
C GLU A 133 5.37 -10.78 -0.18
N ASN A 134 5.95 -11.11 0.98
CA ASN A 134 7.35 -11.52 1.11
C ASN A 134 7.57 -13.01 0.85
N ALA A 135 6.53 -13.84 0.89
CA ALA A 135 6.66 -15.27 0.63
C ALA A 135 7.28 -15.56 -0.73
N ALA A 136 8.30 -16.45 -0.76
CA ALA A 136 9.09 -16.77 -1.93
C ALA A 136 8.88 -18.21 -2.43
N ARG A 137 8.51 -19.15 -1.57
CA ARG A 137 8.43 -20.60 -1.86
C ARG A 137 7.06 -21.18 -1.61
N GLU A 138 6.57 -21.07 -0.38
CA GLU A 138 5.30 -21.69 0.03
C GLU A 138 4.56 -20.82 1.04
N LEU A 139 3.24 -20.90 0.99
CA LEU A 139 2.33 -20.18 1.88
C LEU A 139 1.21 -21.14 2.32
N GLU A 140 1.08 -21.35 3.60
CA GLU A 140 0.03 -22.16 4.21
C GLU A 140 -0.87 -21.25 5.05
N VAL A 141 -2.17 -21.24 4.74
CA VAL A 141 -3.13 -20.31 5.34
C VAL A 141 -4.32 -21.05 5.91
N ALA A 142 -4.67 -20.79 7.17
CA ALA A 142 -5.87 -21.32 7.81
C ALA A 142 -6.87 -20.17 8.08
N ILE A 143 -8.07 -20.27 7.51
CA ILE A 143 -9.12 -19.25 7.57
C ILE A 143 -10.33 -19.79 8.33
N PRO A 144 -10.49 -19.47 9.61
CA PRO A 144 -11.69 -19.85 10.38
C PRO A 144 -12.91 -19.04 9.93
N GLY A 145 -14.12 -19.57 10.17
CA GLY A 145 -15.39 -19.00 9.71
C GLY A 145 -15.59 -17.52 10.04
N GLU A 146 -15.14 -17.13 11.21
CA GLU A 146 -15.25 -15.75 11.73
C GLU A 146 -14.46 -14.71 10.91
N MET A 147 -13.53 -15.14 10.05
CA MET A 147 -12.70 -14.26 9.23
C MET A 147 -13.28 -13.95 7.83
N ARG A 148 -14.52 -14.33 7.57
CA ARG A 148 -15.18 -14.10 6.26
C ARG A 148 -15.12 -12.63 5.79
N ALA A 149 -15.24 -11.67 6.72
CA ALA A 149 -15.20 -10.24 6.41
C ALA A 149 -13.86 -9.75 5.85
N PHE A 150 -12.76 -10.46 6.09
CA PHE A 150 -11.41 -10.04 5.67
C PHE A 150 -10.97 -10.58 4.30
N HIS A 151 -11.79 -11.41 3.67
CA HIS A 151 -11.43 -12.10 2.42
C HIS A 151 -11.01 -11.15 1.28
N GLN A 152 -11.71 -10.04 1.11
CA GLN A 152 -11.40 -9.09 0.03
C GLN A 152 -10.02 -8.41 0.17
N GLN A 153 -9.55 -8.24 1.40
CA GLN A 153 -8.28 -7.57 1.67
C GLN A 153 -7.06 -8.42 1.27
N PHE A 154 -7.21 -9.74 1.26
CA PHE A 154 -6.12 -10.66 0.94
C PHE A 154 -6.11 -11.14 -0.52
N LYS A 155 -7.19 -10.89 -1.28
CA LYS A 155 -7.31 -11.41 -2.65
C LYS A 155 -6.13 -11.01 -3.54
N SER A 156 -5.81 -9.72 -3.61
CA SER A 156 -4.70 -9.21 -4.43
C SER A 156 -3.34 -9.73 -3.99
N SER A 157 -3.13 -9.94 -2.69
CA SER A 157 -1.88 -10.48 -2.14
C SER A 157 -1.71 -11.96 -2.50
N PHE A 158 -2.77 -12.76 -2.48
CA PHE A 158 -2.74 -14.15 -2.95
C PHE A 158 -2.49 -14.25 -4.46
N GLU A 159 -3.19 -13.44 -5.26
CA GLU A 159 -2.96 -13.36 -6.72
C GLU A 159 -1.48 -13.00 -7.01
N GLY A 160 -0.93 -12.06 -6.27
CA GLY A 160 0.47 -11.67 -6.34
C GLY A 160 1.42 -12.81 -5.96
N ALA A 161 1.17 -13.54 -4.88
CA ALA A 161 1.98 -14.68 -4.45
C ALA A 161 1.98 -15.79 -5.51
N VAL A 162 0.80 -16.19 -6.01
CA VAL A 162 0.68 -17.20 -7.07
C VAL A 162 1.40 -16.77 -8.34
N SER A 163 1.30 -15.50 -8.75
CA SER A 163 2.00 -14.99 -9.95
C SER A 163 3.52 -15.02 -9.82
N ARG A 164 4.06 -14.97 -8.59
CA ARG A 164 5.49 -15.17 -8.30
C ARG A 164 5.91 -16.64 -8.27
N GLY A 165 4.97 -17.58 -8.41
CA GLY A 165 5.23 -19.01 -8.37
C GLY A 165 5.26 -19.61 -6.95
N VAL A 166 4.76 -18.90 -5.95
CA VAL A 166 4.62 -19.39 -4.58
C VAL A 166 3.57 -20.51 -4.54
N LYS A 167 3.87 -21.62 -3.89
CA LYS A 167 2.90 -22.70 -3.64
C LYS A 167 1.97 -22.28 -2.51
N VAL A 168 0.68 -22.14 -2.80
CA VAL A 168 -0.30 -21.68 -1.82
C VAL A 168 -1.26 -22.80 -1.45
N LYS A 169 -1.38 -23.10 -0.15
CA LYS A 169 -2.39 -23.99 0.43
C LYS A 169 -3.30 -23.18 1.35
N VAL A 170 -4.59 -23.29 1.13
CA VAL A 170 -5.61 -22.64 1.95
C VAL A 170 -6.50 -23.67 2.61
N LEU A 171 -6.49 -23.69 3.93
CA LEU A 171 -7.40 -24.48 4.75
C LEU A 171 -8.50 -23.55 5.27
N ALA A 172 -9.76 -23.83 5.00
CA ALA A 172 -10.85 -22.95 5.38
C ALA A 172 -12.07 -23.69 5.92
N SER A 173 -12.93 -23.00 6.66
CA SER A 173 -14.25 -23.52 7.00
C SER A 173 -15.12 -23.65 5.75
N LYS A 174 -15.98 -24.69 5.67
CA LYS A 174 -16.86 -24.96 4.51
C LYS A 174 -17.73 -23.77 4.11
N GLU A 175 -18.07 -22.91 5.05
CA GLU A 175 -18.82 -21.68 4.82
C GLU A 175 -18.11 -20.62 3.96
N HIS A 176 -16.81 -20.82 3.68
CA HIS A 176 -16.01 -19.97 2.78
C HIS A 176 -15.95 -20.49 1.34
N ARG A 177 -16.56 -21.62 1.04
CA ARG A 177 -16.42 -22.31 -0.26
C ARG A 177 -16.63 -21.39 -1.46
N ASP A 178 -17.68 -20.58 -1.43
CA ASP A 178 -18.04 -19.61 -2.47
C ASP A 178 -16.99 -18.52 -2.69
N LEU A 179 -16.27 -18.14 -1.63
CA LEU A 179 -15.22 -17.11 -1.69
C LEU A 179 -13.88 -17.66 -2.19
N LEU A 180 -13.67 -18.97 -2.16
CA LEU A 180 -12.40 -19.62 -2.47
C LEU A 180 -12.34 -20.14 -3.91
N GLU A 181 -13.47 -20.29 -4.60
CA GLU A 181 -13.48 -20.70 -6.02
C GLU A 181 -12.56 -19.88 -6.92
N PRO A 182 -12.50 -18.53 -6.82
CA PRO A 182 -11.56 -17.74 -7.63
C PRO A 182 -10.10 -18.08 -7.37
N LEU A 183 -9.73 -18.43 -6.13
CA LEU A 183 -8.36 -18.83 -5.78
C LEU A 183 -8.02 -20.23 -6.30
N PHE A 184 -8.98 -21.14 -6.29
CA PHE A 184 -8.83 -22.48 -6.86
C PHE A 184 -8.49 -22.40 -8.37
N ASN A 185 -9.16 -21.53 -9.11
CA ASN A 185 -8.90 -21.30 -10.53
C ASN A 185 -7.51 -20.71 -10.82
N LEU A 186 -6.85 -20.13 -9.82
CA LEU A 186 -5.45 -19.67 -9.90
C LEU A 186 -4.42 -20.73 -9.55
N GLY A 187 -4.86 -21.97 -9.22
CA GLY A 187 -3.98 -23.08 -8.87
C GLY A 187 -3.63 -23.18 -7.38
N VAL A 188 -4.39 -22.50 -6.51
CA VAL A 188 -4.27 -22.64 -5.06
C VAL A 188 -4.88 -23.97 -4.62
N GLU A 189 -4.15 -24.73 -3.80
CA GLU A 189 -4.67 -25.95 -3.18
C GLU A 189 -5.61 -25.59 -2.02
N ILE A 190 -6.87 -26.06 -2.07
CA ILE A 190 -7.87 -25.71 -1.06
C ILE A 190 -8.36 -26.95 -0.32
N GLY A 191 -8.30 -26.90 1.00
CA GLY A 191 -8.88 -27.86 1.92
C GLY A 191 -10.02 -27.25 2.72
N LEU A 192 -11.12 -27.97 2.86
CA LEU A 192 -12.32 -27.52 3.58
C LEU A 192 -12.55 -28.39 4.82
N ARG A 193 -12.96 -27.76 5.94
CA ARG A 193 -13.37 -28.45 7.18
C ARG A 193 -14.67 -27.85 7.69
N ASP A 194 -15.42 -28.63 8.46
CA ASP A 194 -16.66 -28.13 9.09
C ASP A 194 -16.37 -27.04 10.13
N LYS A 195 -15.30 -27.24 10.91
CA LYS A 195 -14.83 -26.27 11.92
C LYS A 195 -13.32 -26.17 11.90
N LEU A 196 -12.81 -24.96 11.98
CA LEU A 196 -11.42 -24.66 12.25
C LEU A 196 -11.30 -23.97 13.60
N PHE A 197 -10.45 -24.48 14.45
CA PHE A 197 -10.10 -23.87 15.72
C PHE A 197 -8.82 -23.08 15.55
N GLY A 198 -8.94 -21.74 15.58
CA GLY A 198 -7.85 -20.83 15.29
C GLY A 198 -7.61 -20.67 13.79
N GLY A 199 -6.68 -19.80 13.45
CA GLY A 199 -6.29 -19.49 12.08
C GLY A 199 -4.93 -18.84 12.04
N GLY A 200 -4.51 -18.44 10.84
CA GLY A 200 -3.25 -17.78 10.64
C GLY A 200 -2.62 -18.14 9.32
N LEU A 201 -1.34 -17.84 9.20
CA LEU A 201 -0.56 -18.17 8.01
C LEU A 201 0.89 -18.49 8.38
N ILE A 202 1.52 -19.29 7.55
CA ILE A 202 2.93 -19.69 7.64
C ILE A 202 3.55 -19.42 6.27
N ALA A 203 4.68 -18.73 6.24
CA ALA A 203 5.41 -18.43 5.02
C ALA A 203 6.81 -19.04 5.08
N ASP A 204 7.16 -19.80 4.03
CA ASP A 204 8.50 -20.34 3.75
C ASP A 204 9.13 -21.19 4.87
N ASP A 205 8.35 -21.63 5.87
CA ASP A 205 8.84 -22.24 7.13
C ASP A 205 9.72 -21.29 7.98
N GLU A 206 9.64 -19.99 7.72
CA GLU A 206 10.50 -18.99 8.34
C GLU A 206 9.73 -18.05 9.26
N GLU A 207 8.47 -17.74 8.95
CA GLU A 207 7.63 -16.92 9.81
C GLU A 207 6.17 -17.41 9.85
N ALA A 208 5.49 -17.09 10.95
CA ALA A 208 4.09 -17.41 11.15
C ALA A 208 3.31 -16.25 11.79
N VAL A 209 2.06 -16.08 11.37
CA VAL A 209 1.05 -15.25 12.05
C VAL A 209 -0.01 -16.19 12.59
N ILE A 210 -0.13 -16.31 13.89
CA ILE A 210 -1.05 -17.23 14.56
C ILE A 210 -2.18 -16.43 15.20
N LEU A 211 -3.40 -16.62 14.74
CA LEU A 211 -4.59 -15.97 15.29
C LEU A 211 -5.01 -16.67 16.59
N LEU A 212 -5.01 -15.95 17.71
CA LEU A 212 -5.32 -16.48 19.04
C LEU A 212 -6.80 -16.37 19.42
N SER A 213 -7.48 -15.35 18.91
CA SER A 213 -8.89 -15.12 19.16
C SER A 213 -9.56 -14.54 17.93
N GLY A 214 -10.71 -15.09 17.55
CA GLY A 214 -11.50 -14.69 16.40
C GLY A 214 -12.64 -13.73 16.70
N GLY A 215 -12.80 -13.28 17.93
CA GLY A 215 -13.86 -12.33 18.28
C GLY A 215 -13.70 -11.00 17.54
N ALA A 216 -14.72 -10.57 16.78
CA ALA A 216 -14.70 -9.38 15.94
C ALA A 216 -14.35 -8.07 16.65
N LEU A 217 -14.46 -8.02 17.99
CA LEU A 217 -14.26 -6.81 18.78
C LEU A 217 -12.81 -6.56 19.25
N SER A 218 -11.98 -7.60 19.32
CA SER A 218 -10.56 -7.44 19.75
C SER A 218 -9.72 -8.63 19.24
N PRO A 219 -9.45 -8.71 17.93
CA PRO A 219 -8.61 -9.77 17.41
C PRO A 219 -7.19 -9.65 17.98
N LEU A 220 -6.64 -10.82 18.34
CA LEU A 220 -5.30 -10.98 18.89
C LEU A 220 -4.56 -12.04 18.08
N ALA A 221 -3.35 -11.73 17.67
CA ALA A 221 -2.47 -12.69 17.00
C ALA A 221 -1.04 -12.63 17.54
N ILE A 222 -0.29 -13.69 17.33
CA ILE A 222 1.16 -13.73 17.49
C ILE A 222 1.78 -13.77 16.10
N TRP A 223 2.72 -12.89 15.84
CA TRP A 223 3.69 -13.05 14.77
C TRP A 223 5.01 -13.56 15.35
N SER A 224 5.63 -14.49 14.67
CA SER A 224 6.94 -14.99 15.08
C SER A 224 7.74 -15.52 13.88
N ASN A 225 9.06 -15.29 13.92
CA ASN A 225 10.07 -15.96 13.12
C ASN A 225 10.89 -16.99 13.96
N HIS A 226 10.41 -17.31 15.17
CA HIS A 226 11.05 -18.32 16.01
C HIS A 226 10.79 -19.72 15.45
N SER A 227 11.85 -20.43 15.06
CA SER A 227 11.77 -21.72 14.37
C SER A 227 10.85 -22.75 15.04
N GLU A 228 10.86 -22.85 16.36
CA GLU A 228 10.03 -23.83 17.09
C GLU A 228 8.54 -23.41 17.09
N LEU A 229 8.21 -22.12 17.11
CA LEU A 229 6.83 -21.66 16.97
C LEU A 229 6.31 -21.84 15.55
N VAL A 230 7.13 -21.58 14.54
CA VAL A 230 6.81 -21.82 13.13
C VAL A 230 6.57 -23.29 12.90
N LYS A 231 7.45 -24.17 13.39
CA LYS A 231 7.28 -25.64 13.33
C LYS A 231 5.98 -26.10 14.00
N LEU A 232 5.67 -25.55 15.19
CA LEU A 232 4.44 -25.91 15.90
C LEU A 232 3.21 -25.51 15.08
N ALA A 233 3.20 -24.31 14.50
CA ALA A 233 2.13 -23.86 13.62
C ALA A 233 1.98 -24.76 12.39
N LYS A 234 3.10 -25.16 11.76
CA LYS A 234 3.12 -26.06 10.60
C LYS A 234 2.60 -27.45 10.94
N ILE A 235 3.06 -28.07 12.02
CA ILE A 235 2.56 -29.38 12.48
C ILE A 235 1.04 -29.32 12.70
N TYR A 236 0.55 -28.24 13.29
CA TYR A 236 -0.89 -28.06 13.50
C TYR A 236 -1.64 -27.88 12.17
N PHE A 237 -1.12 -27.09 11.26
CA PHE A 237 -1.70 -26.94 9.93
C PHE A 237 -1.75 -28.27 9.18
N GLU A 238 -0.66 -29.01 9.13
CA GLU A 238 -0.57 -30.30 8.45
C GLU A 238 -1.52 -31.36 9.05
N TYR A 239 -1.65 -31.36 10.39
CA TYR A 239 -2.63 -32.21 11.08
C TYR A 239 -4.06 -31.92 10.60
N LEU A 240 -4.43 -30.64 10.52
CA LEU A 240 -5.75 -30.25 10.04
C LEU A 240 -5.90 -30.49 8.52
N TRP A 241 -4.84 -30.27 7.76
CA TRP A 241 -4.83 -30.44 6.30
C TRP A 241 -5.04 -31.88 5.86
N ARG A 242 -4.55 -32.85 6.61
CA ARG A 242 -4.63 -34.29 6.31
C ARG A 242 -6.07 -34.74 6.15
N ASP A 243 -6.94 -34.31 7.04
CA ASP A 243 -8.35 -34.72 7.09
C ASP A 243 -9.30 -33.71 6.43
N ALA A 244 -8.77 -32.74 5.70
CA ALA A 244 -9.58 -31.74 5.00
C ALA A 244 -10.14 -32.30 3.68
N GLU A 245 -11.40 -31.99 3.40
CA GLU A 245 -12.03 -32.24 2.10
C GLU A 245 -11.33 -31.36 1.05
N LYS A 246 -10.68 -31.98 0.06
CA LYS A 246 -10.00 -31.22 -0.99
C LYS A 246 -11.04 -30.66 -1.98
N LEU A 247 -10.94 -29.38 -2.31
CA LEU A 247 -11.71 -28.80 -3.37
C LEU A 247 -11.21 -29.34 -4.70
N THR A 248 -12.05 -30.06 -5.41
CA THR A 248 -11.80 -30.57 -6.77
C THR A 248 -12.72 -29.84 -7.73
N GLY A 249 -12.21 -29.46 -8.91
CA GLY A 249 -12.98 -28.83 -9.97
C GLY A 249 -13.89 -29.81 -10.71
#